data_2e876f1ad501ffce8a7178a37e361131
#
_entry.id   2e876f1ad501ffce8a7178a37e361131
#
_cell.length_a   1.000
_cell.length_b   1.000
_cell.length_c   1.000
_cell.angle_alpha   90.00
_cell.angle_beta   90.00
_cell.angle_gamma   90.00
#
_symmetry.space_group_name_H-M   'P 1'
#
loop_
_entity.id
_entity.type
_entity.pdbx_description
1 polymer ?
#
loop_
_entity_poly.entity_id
_entity_poly.type
_entity_poly.pdbx_seq_one_letter_code
_entity_poly.pdbx_strand_id
1 'polypeptide(L)'
;DDDGTPADVVWVYARTGVNEKGKAQLSTFLVENGMPGYSVGQKIIDKTGMRASNTAELVFEDCIVPAESLVGEVGDSMIHMMRNLEIERLTLAAMSLGIARRSLDEMNRYATDRVAFGSKIRDFGQMQRYIGESWAKYRAMRAYIYDTANNMGLGNAGQRLDSDGVKLFATTAAKEIADAAIQVMGGYGYVAEYVVERLWRDSKLLEIGGGTIESHQKNITRDLSKSPEVIND
;
A
#
# COMPACT_ATOMS: atom_id res chain seq x y z
N ASP A 1 -13.19 -6.34 13.52
CA ASP A 1 -14.35 -7.06 12.93
C ASP A 1 -15.49 -6.09 12.65
N ASP A 2 -16.38 -6.43 11.72
CA ASP A 2 -17.50 -5.57 11.27
C ASP A 2 -18.48 -5.22 12.41
N ASP A 3 -18.54 -6.03 13.45
CA ASP A 3 -19.31 -5.80 14.68
C ASP A 3 -18.60 -4.92 15.71
N GLY A 4 -17.39 -4.44 15.38
CA GLY A 4 -16.58 -3.60 16.24
C GLY A 4 -15.77 -4.36 17.28
N THR A 5 -15.68 -5.70 17.18
CA THR A 5 -14.79 -6.51 18.03
C THR A 5 -13.33 -6.18 17.73
N PRO A 6 -12.46 -5.92 18.71
CA PRO A 6 -11.03 -5.77 18.51
C PRO A 6 -10.38 -7.02 17.94
N ALA A 7 -9.23 -6.87 17.28
CA ALA A 7 -8.42 -8.02 16.88
C ALA A 7 -8.03 -8.87 18.10
N ASP A 8 -7.97 -10.18 17.94
CA ASP A 8 -7.61 -11.11 19.04
C ASP A 8 -6.20 -10.85 19.56
N VAL A 9 -5.28 -10.46 18.68
CA VAL A 9 -3.87 -10.19 18.99
C VAL A 9 -3.39 -8.96 18.24
N VAL A 10 -2.58 -8.14 18.89
CA VAL A 10 -1.91 -6.97 18.31
C VAL A 10 -0.41 -7.15 18.35
N TRP A 11 0.23 -6.81 17.26
CA TRP A 11 1.67 -6.74 17.16
C TRP A 11 2.16 -5.36 17.55
N VAL A 12 2.87 -5.26 18.68
CA VAL A 12 3.28 -3.98 19.28
C VAL A 12 4.78 -3.81 19.25
N TYR A 13 5.26 -2.73 18.66
CA TYR A 13 6.65 -2.29 18.75
C TYR A 13 6.78 -1.29 19.90
N ALA A 14 7.51 -1.64 20.95
CA ALA A 14 7.70 -0.81 22.11
C ALA A 14 9.18 -0.47 22.35
N ARG A 15 9.43 0.72 22.88
CA ARG A 15 10.78 1.09 23.31
C ARG A 15 11.10 0.41 24.64
N THR A 16 12.11 -0.46 24.63
CA THR A 16 12.55 -1.22 25.81
C THR A 16 13.87 -0.71 26.39
N GLY A 17 14.55 0.22 25.72
CA GLY A 17 15.81 0.73 26.22
C GLY A 17 16.49 1.72 25.28
N VAL A 18 17.77 1.90 25.50
CA VAL A 18 18.67 2.69 24.68
C VAL A 18 19.96 1.88 24.47
N ASN A 19 20.44 1.80 23.26
CA ASN A 19 21.69 1.10 22.97
C ASN A 19 22.92 1.96 23.38
N GLU A 20 24.11 1.36 23.28
CA GLU A 20 25.38 2.02 23.62
C GLU A 20 25.65 3.33 22.83
N LYS A 21 24.99 3.51 21.68
CA LYS A 21 25.08 4.71 20.84
C LYS A 21 23.99 5.75 21.16
N GLY A 22 23.23 5.57 22.25
CA GLY A 22 22.15 6.47 22.64
C GLY A 22 20.89 6.38 21.78
N LYS A 23 20.78 5.38 20.89
CA LYS A 23 19.59 5.16 20.07
C LYS A 23 18.56 4.29 20.77
N ALA A 24 17.28 4.54 20.54
CA ALA A 24 16.20 3.73 21.07
C ALA A 24 16.35 2.26 20.64
N GLN A 25 16.25 1.37 21.61
CA GLN A 25 16.05 -0.06 21.38
C GLN A 25 14.55 -0.34 21.35
N LEU A 26 14.10 -1.03 20.32
CA LEU A 26 12.71 -1.43 20.15
C LEU A 26 12.62 -2.94 20.22
N SER A 27 11.62 -3.42 20.97
CA SER A 27 11.27 -4.84 21.05
C SER A 27 9.83 -5.05 20.63
N THR A 28 9.53 -6.25 20.18
CA THR A 28 8.21 -6.59 19.65
C THR A 28 7.49 -7.49 20.64
N PHE A 29 6.23 -7.17 20.90
CA PHE A 29 5.37 -7.95 21.78
C PHE A 29 4.06 -8.31 21.10
N LEU A 30 3.55 -9.51 21.40
CA LEU A 30 2.18 -9.88 21.10
C LEU A 30 1.31 -9.50 22.29
N VAL A 31 0.31 -8.64 22.07
CA VAL A 31 -0.64 -8.24 23.08
C VAL A 31 -2.01 -8.79 22.71
N GLU A 32 -2.57 -9.59 23.61
CA GLU A 32 -3.87 -10.22 23.40
C GLU A 32 -5.02 -9.27 23.79
N ASN A 33 -6.12 -9.40 23.08
CA ASN A 33 -7.35 -8.71 23.47
C ASN A 33 -7.81 -9.15 24.87
N GLY A 34 -8.20 -8.19 25.68
CA GLY A 34 -8.61 -8.43 27.07
C GLY A 34 -7.46 -8.39 28.09
N MET A 35 -6.21 -8.19 27.67
CA MET A 35 -5.13 -7.91 28.64
C MET A 35 -5.44 -6.63 29.43
N PRO A 36 -5.28 -6.65 30.78
CA PRO A 36 -5.47 -5.45 31.60
C PRO A 36 -4.56 -4.30 31.13
N GLY A 37 -5.14 -3.12 31.00
CA GLY A 37 -4.42 -1.93 30.51
C GLY A 37 -4.34 -1.78 28.99
N TYR A 38 -4.83 -2.75 28.21
CA TYR A 38 -5.01 -2.60 26.77
C TYR A 38 -6.47 -2.30 26.44
N SER A 39 -6.71 -1.28 25.62
CA SER A 39 -8.05 -0.93 25.14
C SER A 39 -8.01 -0.32 23.75
N VAL A 40 -9.15 -0.36 23.08
CA VAL A 40 -9.36 0.35 21.81
C VAL A 40 -9.91 1.73 22.13
N GLY A 41 -9.19 2.76 21.69
CA GLY A 41 -9.58 4.15 21.81
C GLY A 41 -10.54 4.59 20.70
N GLN A 42 -10.20 5.69 20.03
CA GLN A 42 -11.03 6.23 18.95
C GLN A 42 -11.08 5.30 17.74
N LYS A 43 -12.30 4.91 17.32
CA LYS A 43 -12.52 4.23 16.04
C LYS A 43 -12.53 5.25 14.91
N ILE A 44 -11.71 5.02 13.87
CA ILE A 44 -11.57 5.92 12.71
C ILE A 44 -12.43 5.34 11.57
N ILE A 45 -13.67 5.77 11.48
CA ILE A 45 -14.67 5.28 10.51
C ILE A 45 -14.78 6.13 9.26
N ASP A 46 -14.57 7.45 9.37
CA ASP A 46 -14.66 8.40 8.27
C ASP A 46 -13.34 8.53 7.51
N LYS A 47 -13.05 7.55 6.66
CA LYS A 47 -11.87 7.55 5.80
C LYS A 47 -12.23 7.86 4.35
N THR A 48 -11.30 8.46 3.62
CA THR A 48 -11.46 8.71 2.18
C THR A 48 -11.73 7.43 1.41
N GLY A 49 -10.92 6.40 1.63
CA GLY A 49 -11.02 5.07 1.03
C GLY A 49 -10.75 3.97 2.04
N MET A 50 -10.67 2.72 1.54
CA MET A 50 -10.47 1.51 2.37
C MET A 50 -11.43 1.49 3.58
N ARG A 51 -12.69 1.87 3.36
CA ARG A 51 -13.68 2.04 4.43
C ARG A 51 -14.08 0.73 5.09
N ALA A 52 -13.96 -0.39 4.37
CA ALA A 52 -14.20 -1.72 4.91
C ALA A 52 -13.04 -2.25 5.80
N SER A 53 -11.88 -1.58 5.81
CA SER A 53 -10.78 -1.91 6.71
C SER A 53 -10.92 -1.15 8.01
N ASN A 54 -11.18 -1.84 9.11
CA ASN A 54 -11.30 -1.22 10.42
C ASN A 54 -9.98 -0.59 10.86
N THR A 55 -10.08 0.60 11.42
CA THR A 55 -8.94 1.39 11.90
C THR A 55 -9.30 2.02 13.23
N ALA A 56 -8.41 1.94 14.21
CA ALA A 56 -8.63 2.52 15.52
C ALA A 56 -7.32 2.93 16.18
N GLU A 57 -7.42 3.76 17.20
CA GLU A 57 -6.36 4.03 18.15
C GLU A 57 -6.26 2.87 19.14
N LEU A 58 -5.05 2.44 19.44
CA LEU A 58 -4.76 1.44 20.46
C LEU A 58 -4.15 2.15 21.67
N VAL A 59 -4.73 1.92 22.84
CA VAL A 59 -4.34 2.58 24.09
C VAL A 59 -3.75 1.56 25.04
N PHE A 60 -2.58 1.86 25.60
CA PHE A 60 -1.88 1.04 26.57
C PHE A 60 -1.59 1.88 27.81
N GLU A 61 -2.27 1.56 28.92
CA GLU A 61 -2.12 2.23 30.22
C GLU A 61 -1.74 1.19 31.27
N ASP A 62 -0.51 1.25 31.75
CA ASP A 62 0.03 0.27 32.70
C ASP A 62 -0.21 -1.19 32.30
N CYS A 63 -0.17 -1.46 30.98
CA CYS A 63 -0.41 -2.78 30.43
C CYS A 63 0.80 -3.68 30.69
N ILE A 64 0.63 -4.66 31.55
CA ILE A 64 1.67 -5.64 31.90
C ILE A 64 1.59 -6.79 30.87
N VAL A 65 2.63 -6.90 30.06
CA VAL A 65 2.75 -7.96 29.03
C VAL A 65 3.72 -9.04 29.55
N PRO A 66 3.33 -10.33 29.54
CA PRO A 66 4.20 -11.41 29.94
C PRO A 66 5.49 -11.48 29.13
N ALA A 67 6.60 -11.93 29.73
CA ALA A 67 7.89 -12.01 29.04
C ALA A 67 7.88 -12.99 27.85
N GLU A 68 7.06 -14.03 27.90
CA GLU A 68 6.83 -14.99 26.83
C GLU A 68 6.13 -14.42 25.59
N SER A 69 5.50 -13.26 25.72
CA SER A 69 4.91 -12.52 24.58
C SER A 69 5.96 -11.73 23.77
N LEU A 70 7.21 -11.71 24.21
CA LEU A 70 8.32 -11.14 23.43
C LEU A 70 8.54 -11.95 22.14
N VAL A 71 8.58 -11.27 21.02
CA VAL A 71 8.89 -11.86 19.72
C VAL A 71 10.34 -11.59 19.36
N GLY A 72 11.14 -12.64 19.22
CA GLY A 72 12.59 -12.53 19.03
C GLY A 72 13.33 -12.11 20.29
N GLU A 73 14.38 -11.35 20.14
CA GLU A 73 15.23 -10.89 21.24
C GLU A 73 14.95 -9.42 21.58
N VAL A 74 15.33 -9.03 22.80
CA VAL A 74 15.21 -7.63 23.22
C VAL A 74 16.07 -6.74 22.35
N GLY A 75 15.44 -5.76 21.68
CA GLY A 75 16.12 -4.79 20.83
C GLY A 75 16.16 -5.13 19.33
N ASP A 76 15.65 -6.27 18.90
CA ASP A 76 15.71 -6.78 17.52
C ASP A 76 14.64 -6.22 16.59
N SER A 77 13.65 -5.51 17.10
CA SER A 77 12.48 -5.09 16.31
C SER A 77 12.81 -4.29 15.08
N MET A 78 13.88 -3.52 15.07
CA MET A 78 14.27 -2.75 13.88
C MET A 78 14.60 -3.63 12.69
N ILE A 79 15.23 -4.79 12.90
CA ILE A 79 15.57 -5.74 11.84
C ILE A 79 14.30 -6.38 11.30
N HIS A 80 13.42 -6.83 12.20
CA HIS A 80 12.13 -7.44 11.85
C HIS A 80 11.23 -6.45 11.10
N MET A 81 11.15 -5.20 11.58
CA MET A 81 10.35 -4.14 10.95
C MET A 81 10.85 -3.83 9.54
N MET A 82 12.17 -3.68 9.35
CA MET A 82 12.73 -3.38 8.02
C MET A 82 12.43 -4.49 7.01
N ARG A 83 12.56 -5.75 7.44
CA ARG A 83 12.26 -6.90 6.61
C ARG A 83 10.77 -7.01 6.25
N ASN A 84 9.89 -6.79 7.21
CA ASN A 84 8.45 -6.77 6.99
C ASN A 84 8.03 -5.66 6.03
N LEU A 85 8.64 -4.47 6.15
CA LEU A 85 8.36 -3.34 5.26
C LEU A 85 8.72 -3.62 3.79
N GLU A 86 9.75 -4.41 3.50
CA GLU A 86 10.09 -4.79 2.12
C GLU A 86 8.97 -5.66 1.50
N ILE A 87 8.46 -6.63 2.25
CA ILE A 87 7.35 -7.49 1.83
C ILE A 87 6.05 -6.69 1.72
N GLU A 88 5.77 -5.83 2.69
CA GLU A 88 4.57 -4.97 2.69
C GLU A 88 4.52 -4.07 1.46
N ARG A 89 5.64 -3.47 1.07
CA ARG A 89 5.71 -2.61 -0.13
C ARG A 89 5.35 -3.36 -1.40
N LEU A 90 5.86 -4.58 -1.58
CA LEU A 90 5.50 -5.44 -2.71
C LEU A 90 4.01 -5.82 -2.67
N THR A 91 3.47 -6.11 -1.49
CA THR A 91 2.05 -6.42 -1.30
C THR A 91 1.16 -5.22 -1.67
N LEU A 92 1.53 -4.01 -1.24
CA LEU A 92 0.82 -2.78 -1.60
C LEU A 92 0.89 -2.48 -3.11
N ALA A 93 2.02 -2.79 -3.75
CA ALA A 93 2.13 -2.72 -5.21
C ALA A 93 1.18 -3.73 -5.90
N ALA A 94 1.07 -4.95 -5.37
CA ALA A 94 0.13 -5.95 -5.89
C ALA A 94 -1.34 -5.54 -5.70
N MET A 95 -1.70 -4.93 -4.56
CA MET A 95 -3.03 -4.34 -4.35
C MET A 95 -3.32 -3.24 -5.39
N SER A 96 -2.33 -2.39 -5.66
CA SER A 96 -2.41 -1.33 -6.68
C SER A 96 -2.66 -1.91 -8.07
N LEU A 97 -2.04 -3.04 -8.41
CA LEU A 97 -2.27 -3.73 -9.69
C LEU A 97 -3.72 -4.20 -9.82
N GLY A 98 -4.33 -4.69 -8.74
CA GLY A 98 -5.74 -5.08 -8.70
C GLY A 98 -6.68 -3.90 -8.98
N ILE A 99 -6.43 -2.76 -8.34
CA ILE A 99 -7.17 -1.50 -8.55
C ILE A 99 -7.01 -1.03 -10.01
N ALA A 100 -5.78 -1.00 -10.52
CA ALA A 100 -5.49 -0.59 -11.90
C ALA A 100 -6.21 -1.47 -12.92
N ARG A 101 -6.18 -2.79 -12.73
CA ARG A 101 -6.88 -3.73 -13.60
C ARG A 101 -8.38 -3.47 -13.62
N ARG A 102 -9.01 -3.39 -12.44
CA ARG A 102 -10.45 -3.18 -12.36
C ARG A 102 -10.86 -1.83 -12.97
N SER A 103 -10.11 -0.78 -12.71
CA SER A 103 -10.37 0.54 -13.28
C SER A 103 -10.27 0.53 -14.80
N LEU A 104 -9.27 -0.15 -15.35
CA LEU A 104 -9.09 -0.31 -16.79
C LEU A 104 -10.22 -1.13 -17.42
N ASP A 105 -10.66 -2.22 -16.79
CA ASP A 105 -11.75 -3.07 -17.27
C ASP A 105 -13.07 -2.26 -17.33
N GLU A 106 -13.39 -1.48 -16.30
CA GLU A 106 -14.59 -0.64 -16.26
C GLU A 106 -14.54 0.46 -17.31
N MET A 107 -13.41 1.18 -17.40
CA MET A 107 -13.20 2.23 -18.38
C MET A 107 -13.35 1.68 -19.83
N ASN A 108 -12.72 0.56 -20.11
CA ASN A 108 -12.77 -0.05 -21.45
C ASN A 108 -14.17 -0.54 -21.82
N ARG A 109 -14.88 -1.15 -20.88
CA ARG A 109 -16.28 -1.59 -21.05
C ARG A 109 -17.18 -0.40 -21.34
N TYR A 110 -17.15 0.60 -20.49
CA TYR A 110 -17.96 1.79 -20.64
C TYR A 110 -17.71 2.51 -21.97
N ALA A 111 -16.45 2.69 -22.34
CA ALA A 111 -16.10 3.34 -23.60
C ALA A 111 -16.54 2.55 -24.84
N THR A 112 -16.66 1.22 -24.72
CA THR A 112 -17.13 0.34 -25.79
C THR A 112 -18.64 0.42 -25.98
N ASP A 113 -19.39 0.63 -24.90
CA ASP A 113 -20.86 0.60 -24.91
C ASP A 113 -21.48 1.98 -25.07
N ARG A 114 -20.88 3.00 -24.51
CA ARG A 114 -21.40 4.37 -24.49
C ARG A 114 -21.34 5.03 -25.87
N VAL A 115 -22.48 5.51 -26.32
CA VAL A 115 -22.61 6.33 -27.56
C VAL A 115 -22.81 7.80 -27.16
N ALA A 116 -22.03 8.68 -27.77
CA ALA A 116 -22.20 10.14 -27.72
C ALA A 116 -21.83 10.74 -29.07
N PHE A 117 -22.50 11.83 -29.45
CA PHE A 117 -22.26 12.50 -30.75
C PHE A 117 -22.34 11.56 -31.96
N GLY A 118 -23.21 10.55 -31.89
CA GLY A 118 -23.44 9.60 -32.96
C GLY A 118 -22.41 8.46 -33.10
N SER A 119 -21.42 8.37 -32.21
CA SER A 119 -20.38 7.34 -32.25
C SER A 119 -20.12 6.77 -30.86
N LYS A 120 -19.51 5.59 -30.79
CA LYS A 120 -18.98 5.05 -29.53
C LYS A 120 -17.86 5.95 -29.01
N ILE A 121 -17.85 6.25 -27.71
CA ILE A 121 -16.86 7.20 -27.18
C ILE A 121 -15.42 6.67 -27.31
N ARG A 122 -15.21 5.37 -27.37
CA ARG A 122 -13.88 4.78 -27.65
C ARG A 122 -13.28 5.19 -29.00
N ASP A 123 -14.08 5.68 -29.95
CA ASP A 123 -13.63 6.08 -31.25
C ASP A 123 -13.06 7.51 -31.27
N PHE A 124 -13.19 8.25 -30.17
CA PHE A 124 -12.60 9.57 -30.02
C PHE A 124 -11.14 9.48 -29.53
N GLY A 125 -10.25 10.21 -30.18
CA GLY A 125 -8.81 10.15 -29.92
C GLY A 125 -8.41 10.39 -28.47
N GLN A 126 -9.12 11.28 -27.75
CA GLN A 126 -8.87 11.53 -26.34
C GLN A 126 -9.19 10.30 -25.46
N MET A 127 -10.24 9.56 -25.76
CA MET A 127 -10.60 8.33 -25.06
C MET A 127 -9.61 7.21 -25.37
N GLN A 128 -9.18 7.12 -26.62
CA GLN A 128 -8.12 6.18 -27.06
C GLN A 128 -6.83 6.42 -26.30
N ARG A 129 -6.46 7.68 -26.07
CA ARG A 129 -5.29 8.03 -25.27
C ARG A 129 -5.41 7.52 -23.84
N TYR A 130 -6.49 7.81 -23.13
CA TYR A 130 -6.70 7.34 -21.76
C TYR A 130 -6.61 5.81 -21.65
N ILE A 131 -7.28 5.10 -22.54
CA ILE A 131 -7.29 3.62 -22.53
C ILE A 131 -5.89 3.07 -22.87
N GLY A 132 -5.25 3.59 -23.89
CA GLY A 132 -3.94 3.11 -24.37
C GLY A 132 -2.83 3.36 -23.36
N GLU A 133 -2.73 4.57 -22.80
CA GLU A 133 -1.76 4.89 -21.75
C GLU A 133 -2.01 4.07 -20.47
N SER A 134 -3.26 3.88 -20.07
CA SER A 134 -3.62 3.05 -18.91
C SER A 134 -3.23 1.59 -19.12
N TRP A 135 -3.43 1.04 -20.31
CA TRP A 135 -2.99 -0.30 -20.65
C TRP A 135 -1.48 -0.45 -20.56
N ALA A 136 -0.72 0.49 -21.13
CA ALA A 136 0.74 0.46 -21.08
C ALA A 136 1.27 0.51 -19.64
N LYS A 137 0.73 1.43 -18.83
CA LYS A 137 1.06 1.53 -17.38
C LYS A 137 0.74 0.23 -16.64
N TYR A 138 -0.45 -0.34 -16.84
CA TYR A 138 -0.84 -1.61 -16.23
C TYR A 138 0.13 -2.74 -16.59
N ARG A 139 0.54 -2.85 -17.86
CA ARG A 139 1.49 -3.87 -18.30
C ARG A 139 2.87 -3.69 -17.68
N ALA A 140 3.35 -2.45 -17.58
CA ALA A 140 4.62 -2.12 -16.94
C ALA A 140 4.57 -2.43 -15.43
N MET A 141 3.49 -2.02 -14.73
CA MET A 141 3.25 -2.37 -13.33
C MET A 141 3.32 -3.88 -13.11
N ARG A 142 2.59 -4.63 -13.94
CA ARG A 142 2.52 -6.08 -13.82
C ARG A 142 3.91 -6.72 -13.98
N ALA A 143 4.66 -6.31 -14.99
CA ALA A 143 6.00 -6.82 -15.24
C ALA A 143 6.92 -6.56 -14.05
N TYR A 144 6.97 -5.32 -13.56
CA TYR A 144 7.85 -4.93 -12.44
C TYR A 144 7.47 -5.64 -11.13
N ILE A 145 6.17 -5.76 -10.81
CA ILE A 145 5.71 -6.46 -9.60
C ILE A 145 6.11 -7.93 -9.64
N TYR A 146 5.88 -8.62 -10.76
CA TYR A 146 6.22 -10.05 -10.87
C TYR A 146 7.73 -10.28 -10.90
N ASP A 147 8.49 -9.41 -11.53
CA ASP A 147 9.94 -9.47 -11.51
C ASP A 147 10.47 -9.31 -10.07
N THR A 148 10.06 -8.26 -9.37
CA THR A 148 10.41 -8.05 -7.96
C THR A 148 10.00 -9.25 -7.09
N ALA A 149 8.79 -9.79 -7.29
CA ALA A 149 8.30 -10.92 -6.50
C ALA A 149 9.12 -12.19 -6.74
N ASN A 150 9.53 -12.45 -7.97
CA ASN A 150 10.35 -13.62 -8.30
C ASN A 150 11.78 -13.54 -7.74
N ASN A 151 12.30 -12.34 -7.60
CA ASN A 151 13.65 -12.09 -7.11
C ASN A 151 13.70 -11.85 -5.59
N MET A 152 12.55 -11.57 -4.94
CA MET A 152 12.49 -11.34 -3.50
C MET A 152 12.53 -12.64 -2.70
N GLY A 153 13.64 -12.90 -2.01
CA GLY A 153 13.77 -14.03 -1.08
C GLY A 153 13.21 -13.67 0.31
N LEU A 154 12.31 -14.49 0.85
CA LEU A 154 11.77 -14.32 2.21
C LEU A 154 12.85 -14.36 3.32
N GLY A 155 14.02 -14.90 3.01
CA GLY A 155 15.17 -15.03 3.93
C GLY A 155 16.21 -13.93 3.83
N ASN A 156 16.22 -13.15 2.77
CA ASN A 156 17.28 -12.19 2.48
C ASN A 156 16.80 -10.76 2.76
N ALA A 157 17.43 -10.09 3.73
CA ALA A 157 17.33 -8.65 3.84
C ALA A 157 18.18 -7.99 2.74
N GLY A 158 17.76 -6.85 2.21
CA GLY A 158 18.57 -6.04 1.31
C GLY A 158 17.99 -5.75 -0.07
N GLN A 159 16.74 -6.15 -0.31
CA GLN A 159 16.04 -5.86 -1.58
C GLN A 159 15.19 -4.57 -1.51
N ARG A 160 15.64 -3.64 -0.65
CA ARG A 160 14.89 -2.41 -0.41
C ARG A 160 14.77 -1.54 -1.66
N LEU A 161 15.78 -1.51 -2.52
CA LEU A 161 15.75 -0.69 -3.74
C LEU A 161 14.59 -1.10 -4.64
N ASP A 162 14.45 -2.40 -4.92
CA ASP A 162 13.37 -2.92 -5.77
C ASP A 162 12.01 -2.80 -5.09
N SER A 163 11.91 -3.07 -3.79
CA SER A 163 10.65 -2.93 -3.06
C SER A 163 10.17 -1.48 -2.97
N ASP A 164 11.08 -0.52 -2.79
CA ASP A 164 10.76 0.90 -2.84
C ASP A 164 10.38 1.34 -4.27
N GLY A 165 11.11 0.88 -5.29
CA GLY A 165 10.88 1.21 -6.69
C GLY A 165 9.53 0.68 -7.21
N VAL A 166 9.25 -0.58 -6.97
CA VAL A 166 7.99 -1.19 -7.42
C VAL A 166 6.78 -0.56 -6.73
N LYS A 167 6.88 -0.27 -5.43
CA LYS A 167 5.80 0.39 -4.69
C LYS A 167 5.57 1.81 -5.20
N LEU A 168 6.63 2.60 -5.34
CA LEU A 168 6.56 3.96 -5.87
C LEU A 168 5.87 4.01 -7.24
N PHE A 169 6.30 3.16 -8.18
CA PHE A 169 5.76 3.13 -9.53
C PHE A 169 4.31 2.63 -9.56
N ALA A 170 4.03 1.50 -8.91
CA ALA A 170 2.73 0.85 -8.99
C ALA A 170 1.61 1.68 -8.35
N THR A 171 1.85 2.29 -7.18
CA THR A 171 0.81 3.06 -6.50
C THR A 171 0.46 4.35 -7.25
N THR A 172 1.47 5.04 -7.79
CA THR A 172 1.26 6.23 -8.62
C THR A 172 0.50 5.88 -9.91
N ALA A 173 0.94 4.84 -10.62
CA ALA A 173 0.29 4.42 -11.86
C ALA A 173 -1.15 3.94 -11.64
N ALA A 174 -1.43 3.24 -10.53
CA ALA A 174 -2.79 2.79 -10.21
C ALA A 174 -3.74 3.98 -9.97
N LYS A 175 -3.28 4.99 -9.24
CA LYS A 175 -4.06 6.20 -9.00
C LYS A 175 -4.35 6.94 -10.30
N GLU A 176 -3.36 7.07 -11.20
CA GLU A 176 -3.54 7.69 -12.51
C GLU A 176 -4.52 6.93 -13.42
N ILE A 177 -4.48 5.58 -13.39
CA ILE A 177 -5.43 4.73 -14.14
C ILE A 177 -6.84 4.86 -13.57
N ALA A 178 -6.99 4.90 -12.25
CA ALA A 178 -8.29 5.09 -11.60
C ALA A 178 -8.88 6.48 -11.90
N ASP A 179 -8.04 7.51 -11.92
CA ASP A 179 -8.43 8.87 -12.30
C ASP A 179 -8.89 8.94 -13.76
N ALA A 180 -8.14 8.32 -14.67
CA ALA A 180 -8.52 8.21 -16.07
C ALA A 180 -9.85 7.47 -16.26
N ALA A 181 -10.13 6.45 -15.45
CA ALA A 181 -11.40 5.72 -15.52
C ALA A 181 -12.59 6.62 -15.13
N ILE A 182 -12.47 7.41 -14.07
CA ILE A 182 -13.49 8.40 -13.70
C ILE A 182 -13.67 9.41 -14.84
N GLN A 183 -12.58 9.91 -15.41
CA GLN A 183 -12.62 10.92 -16.47
C GLN A 183 -13.31 10.39 -17.73
N VAL A 184 -13.03 9.17 -18.16
CA VAL A 184 -13.66 8.52 -19.33
C VAL A 184 -15.16 8.28 -19.09
N MET A 185 -15.54 7.90 -17.88
CA MET A 185 -16.94 7.65 -17.51
C MET A 185 -17.72 8.93 -17.21
N GLY A 186 -17.04 10.07 -17.00
CA GLY A 186 -17.66 11.36 -16.74
C GLY A 186 -18.54 11.32 -15.49
N GLY A 187 -19.75 11.87 -15.58
CA GLY A 187 -20.70 11.89 -14.44
C GLY A 187 -20.99 10.50 -13.85
N TYR A 188 -21.02 9.46 -14.65
CA TYR A 188 -21.18 8.08 -14.18
C TYR A 188 -19.97 7.58 -13.38
N GLY A 189 -18.76 8.05 -13.69
CA GLY A 189 -17.56 7.74 -12.90
C GLY A 189 -17.52 8.43 -11.54
N TYR A 190 -18.35 9.47 -11.34
CA TYR A 190 -18.36 10.28 -10.12
C TYR A 190 -19.38 9.80 -9.08
N VAL A 191 -20.33 8.96 -9.46
CA VAL A 191 -21.40 8.49 -8.56
C VAL A 191 -21.09 7.09 -8.02
N ALA A 192 -21.46 6.86 -6.75
CA ALA A 192 -21.14 5.61 -6.02
C ALA A 192 -21.82 4.34 -6.59
N GLU A 193 -22.73 4.51 -7.53
CA GLU A 193 -23.34 3.41 -8.28
C GLU A 193 -22.32 2.65 -9.16
N TYR A 194 -21.24 3.34 -9.55
CA TYR A 194 -20.13 2.80 -10.32
C TYR A 194 -18.86 2.70 -9.47
N VAL A 195 -18.20 1.57 -9.57
CA VAL A 195 -17.08 1.21 -8.67
C VAL A 195 -15.83 2.11 -8.81
N VAL A 196 -15.68 2.84 -9.92
CA VAL A 196 -14.43 3.55 -10.23
C VAL A 196 -14.13 4.69 -9.25
N GLU A 197 -15.14 5.35 -8.71
CA GLU A 197 -14.95 6.39 -7.68
C GLU A 197 -14.34 5.81 -6.40
N ARG A 198 -14.81 4.60 -6.00
CA ARG A 198 -14.25 3.90 -4.85
C ARG A 198 -12.81 3.45 -5.12
N LEU A 199 -12.53 2.89 -6.29
CA LEU A 199 -11.18 2.48 -6.67
C LEU A 199 -10.20 3.65 -6.63
N TRP A 200 -10.63 4.82 -7.06
CA TRP A 200 -9.84 6.05 -6.98
C TRP A 200 -9.56 6.48 -5.53
N ARG A 201 -10.59 6.47 -4.68
CA ARG A 201 -10.43 6.80 -3.25
C ARG A 201 -9.50 5.80 -2.54
N ASP A 202 -9.68 4.50 -2.80
CA ASP A 202 -8.89 3.42 -2.21
C ASP A 202 -7.42 3.49 -2.66
N SER A 203 -7.17 3.83 -3.93
CA SER A 203 -5.81 3.94 -4.46
C SER A 203 -4.96 5.00 -3.74
N LYS A 204 -5.59 6.05 -3.19
CA LYS A 204 -4.85 7.11 -2.49
C LYS A 204 -4.16 6.62 -1.21
N LEU A 205 -4.74 5.68 -0.48
CA LEU A 205 -4.08 5.09 0.68
C LEU A 205 -2.76 4.41 0.29
N LEU A 206 -2.73 3.74 -0.87
CA LEU A 206 -1.55 2.99 -1.29
C LEU A 206 -0.33 3.88 -1.60
N GLU A 207 -0.55 5.16 -1.91
CA GLU A 207 0.53 6.15 -2.03
C GLU A 207 1.11 6.57 -0.66
N ILE A 208 0.37 6.34 0.44
CA ILE A 208 0.71 6.82 1.79
C ILE A 208 1.18 5.67 2.68
N GLY A 209 0.42 4.55 2.71
CA GLY A 209 0.70 3.38 3.54
C GLY A 209 2.00 2.67 3.13
N GLY A 210 2.67 2.02 4.09
CA GLY A 210 3.94 1.33 3.86
C GLY A 210 5.12 2.25 3.53
N GLY A 211 4.96 3.55 3.74
CA GLY A 211 5.85 4.65 3.38
C GLY A 211 5.27 5.52 2.27
N THR A 212 5.39 6.84 2.43
CA THR A 212 4.92 7.80 1.42
C THR A 212 5.80 7.75 0.17
N ILE A 213 5.28 8.28 -0.92
CA ILE A 213 6.02 8.42 -2.20
C ILE A 213 7.38 9.10 -1.96
N GLU A 214 7.41 10.16 -1.17
CA GLU A 214 8.62 10.92 -0.85
C GLU A 214 9.62 10.08 -0.03
N SER A 215 9.13 9.21 0.84
CA SER A 215 9.98 8.28 1.60
C SER A 215 10.68 7.29 0.67
N HIS A 216 9.97 6.77 -0.34
CA HIS A 216 10.55 5.86 -1.34
C HIS A 216 11.57 6.59 -2.22
N GLN A 217 11.24 7.78 -2.72
CA GLN A 217 12.16 8.62 -3.49
C GLN A 217 13.48 8.88 -2.72
N LYS A 218 13.37 9.27 -1.45
CA LYS A 218 14.53 9.47 -0.56
C LYS A 218 15.34 8.18 -0.38
N ASN A 219 14.69 7.04 -0.17
CA ASN A 219 15.38 5.77 0.02
C ASN A 219 16.11 5.34 -1.25
N ILE A 220 15.45 5.37 -2.39
CA ILE A 220 16.02 5.03 -3.69
C ILE A 220 17.25 5.88 -3.98
N THR A 221 17.14 7.20 -3.89
CA THR A 221 18.28 8.12 -4.16
C THR A 221 19.45 7.88 -3.23
N ARG A 222 19.18 7.61 -1.94
CA ARG A 222 20.23 7.29 -0.97
C ARG A 222 20.92 5.96 -1.27
N ASP A 223 20.17 4.96 -1.70
CA ASP A 223 20.74 3.64 -1.96
C ASP A 223 21.52 3.62 -3.28
N LEU A 224 21.01 4.27 -4.32
CA LEU A 224 21.74 4.49 -5.58
C LEU A 224 23.06 5.24 -5.37
N SER A 225 23.12 6.19 -4.44
CA SER A 225 24.38 6.91 -4.16
C SER A 225 25.50 6.04 -3.58
N LYS A 226 25.16 4.86 -3.04
CA LYS A 226 26.14 3.90 -2.51
C LYS A 226 26.69 2.97 -3.58
N SER A 227 25.99 2.84 -4.68
CA SER A 227 26.35 1.98 -5.82
C SER A 227 26.10 2.74 -7.11
N PRO A 228 27.03 3.66 -7.49
CA PRO A 228 26.80 4.53 -8.66
C PRO A 228 26.78 3.77 -10.00
N GLU A 229 27.15 2.49 -10.01
CA GLU A 229 27.22 1.63 -11.21
C GLU A 229 26.00 0.70 -11.38
N VAL A 230 24.86 1.02 -10.79
CA VAL A 230 23.63 0.19 -10.85
C VAL A 230 23.07 -0.03 -12.27
N ILE A 231 23.62 0.66 -13.27
CA ILE A 231 23.14 0.60 -14.67
C ILE A 231 23.99 -0.34 -15.55
N ASN A 232 24.85 -1.14 -14.95
CA ASN A 232 25.79 -2.03 -15.68
C ASN A 232 25.32 -3.51 -15.75
N ASP A 233 24.04 -3.78 -15.68
CA ASP A 233 23.45 -5.11 -15.92
C ASP A 233 23.03 -5.32 -17.38
#